data_657d510276b74b326456f8f96c2e2442
#
_entry.id   657d510276b74b326456f8f96c2e2442
#
_cell.length_a   1.000
_cell.length_b   1.000
_cell.length_c   1.000
_cell.angle_alpha   90.00
_cell.angle_beta   90.00
_cell.angle_gamma   90.00
#
_symmetry.space_group_name_H-M   'P 1'
#
loop_
_entity.id
_entity.type
_entity.pdbx_description
1 polymer ?
#
loop_
_entity_poly.entity_id
_entity_poly.type
_entity_poly.pdbx_seq_one_letter_code
_entity_poly.pdbx_strand_id
1 'polypeptide(L)'
;MEEKKRNIDRRLEQKIGFDQIRRIISDRCSTAYAVERTATETFSTNQAHIRKRLLLTDEMRLIMMFEDGFPSGGFIDCIDFLKPLERSSSAIDLLSLRKLKTMLETLRKVTSFFEGIKDGVYPNLKRMSSRILNFPEIQRRIDGILDRYGDVKDTASDELYSIRKSLREKEGT
;
A
#
# COMPACT_ATOMS: atom_id res chain seq x y z
N MET A 1 -30.25 19.13 -1.88
CA MET A 1 -30.94 17.84 -2.02
C MET A 1 -30.05 16.66 -1.66
N GLU A 2 -28.78 16.64 -2.05
CA GLU A 2 -27.81 15.58 -1.72
C GLU A 2 -27.50 15.46 -0.22
N GLU A 3 -27.38 16.56 0.51
CA GLU A 3 -27.08 16.57 1.94
C GLU A 3 -28.21 15.96 2.79
N LYS A 4 -29.47 16.23 2.39
CA LYS A 4 -30.66 15.63 3.04
C LYS A 4 -30.73 14.11 2.77
N LYS A 5 -30.33 13.67 1.58
CA LYS A 5 -30.25 12.25 1.21
C LYS A 5 -29.14 11.54 2.02
N ARG A 6 -27.96 12.14 2.14
CA ARG A 6 -26.84 11.62 2.98
C ARG A 6 -27.22 11.49 4.46
N ASN A 7 -28.00 12.40 5.01
CA ASN A 7 -28.45 12.34 6.39
C ASN A 7 -29.49 11.22 6.63
N ILE A 8 -30.38 10.98 5.66
CA ILE A 8 -31.32 9.87 5.73
C ILE A 8 -30.59 8.52 5.65
N ASP A 9 -29.62 8.41 4.76
CA ASP A 9 -28.81 7.22 4.57
C ASP A 9 -28.02 6.87 5.84
N ARG A 10 -27.38 7.82 6.49
CA ARG A 10 -26.67 7.63 7.77
C ARG A 10 -27.59 7.19 8.92
N ARG A 11 -28.78 7.76 9.04
CA ARG A 11 -29.75 7.33 10.05
C ARG A 11 -30.25 5.90 9.81
N LEU A 12 -30.43 5.52 8.57
CA LEU A 12 -30.78 4.14 8.21
C LEU A 12 -29.65 3.19 8.57
N GLU A 13 -28.41 3.53 8.17
CA GLU A 13 -27.21 2.74 8.50
C GLU A 13 -27.08 2.48 9.99
N GLN A 14 -27.28 3.50 10.83
CA GLN A 14 -27.28 3.36 12.29
C GLN A 14 -28.38 2.43 12.80
N LYS A 15 -29.61 2.55 12.26
CA LYS A 15 -30.73 1.70 12.67
C LYS A 15 -30.53 0.22 12.36
N ILE A 16 -29.82 -0.10 11.29
CA ILE A 16 -29.54 -1.49 10.87
C ILE A 16 -28.16 -1.97 11.38
N GLY A 17 -27.42 -1.16 12.15
CA GLY A 17 -26.11 -1.49 12.69
C GLY A 17 -24.97 -1.51 11.68
N PHE A 18 -25.15 -0.93 10.49
CA PHE A 18 -24.11 -0.89 9.45
C PHE A 18 -22.92 -0.02 9.83
N ASP A 19 -23.12 1.00 10.66
CA ASP A 19 -22.08 1.82 11.26
C ASP A 19 -21.11 0.99 12.11
N GLN A 20 -21.58 -0.05 12.80
CA GLN A 20 -20.74 -0.97 13.55
C GLN A 20 -19.88 -1.85 12.61
N ILE A 21 -20.48 -2.36 11.54
CA ILE A 21 -19.75 -3.12 10.50
C ILE A 21 -18.66 -2.24 9.88
N ARG A 22 -18.99 -1.00 9.53
CA ARG A 22 -18.04 -0.03 8.98
C ARG A 22 -16.86 0.21 9.94
N ARG A 23 -17.11 0.35 11.23
CA ARG A 23 -16.07 0.50 12.26
C ARG A 23 -15.16 -0.73 12.32
N ILE A 24 -15.74 -1.92 12.37
CA ILE A 24 -14.99 -3.18 12.39
C ILE A 24 -14.07 -3.31 11.16
N ILE A 25 -14.51 -2.90 9.99
CA ILE A 25 -13.70 -2.89 8.77
C ILE A 25 -12.59 -1.83 8.88
N SER A 26 -12.94 -0.63 9.31
CA SER A 26 -12.00 0.48 9.48
C SER A 26 -10.85 0.15 10.43
N ASP A 27 -11.16 -0.53 11.54
CA ASP A 27 -10.16 -0.95 12.54
C ASP A 27 -9.18 -2.00 12.01
N ARG A 28 -9.51 -2.65 10.88
CA ARG A 28 -8.65 -3.61 10.18
C ARG A 28 -7.89 -3.02 9.01
N CYS A 29 -8.14 -1.76 8.67
CA CYS A 29 -7.44 -1.10 7.57
C CYS A 29 -6.01 -0.73 7.97
N SER A 30 -5.05 -1.04 7.11
CA SER A 30 -3.62 -0.76 7.34
C SER A 30 -3.19 0.63 6.87
N THR A 31 -4.01 1.34 6.08
CA THR A 31 -3.67 2.63 5.49
C THR A 31 -4.75 3.66 5.74
N ALA A 32 -4.35 4.94 5.87
CA ALA A 32 -5.29 6.06 6.01
C ALA A 32 -6.27 6.12 4.82
N TYR A 33 -5.78 5.85 3.61
CA TYR A 33 -6.61 5.75 2.40
C TYR A 33 -7.72 4.69 2.54
N ALA A 34 -7.40 3.50 3.05
CA ALA A 34 -8.40 2.44 3.25
C ALA A 34 -9.43 2.81 4.31
N VAL A 35 -9.00 3.46 5.41
CA VAL A 35 -9.90 4.00 6.45
C VAL A 35 -10.87 5.02 5.85
N GLU A 36 -10.36 5.99 5.08
CA GLU A 36 -11.18 7.01 4.42
C GLU A 36 -12.17 6.38 3.41
N ARG A 37 -11.70 5.43 2.61
CA ARG A 37 -12.56 4.68 1.68
C ARG A 37 -13.69 3.95 2.40
N THR A 38 -13.41 3.32 3.53
CA THR A 38 -14.40 2.64 4.37
C THR A 38 -15.41 3.64 4.93
N ALA A 39 -14.94 4.80 5.41
CA ALA A 39 -15.79 5.85 5.96
C ALA A 39 -16.72 6.50 4.92
N THR A 40 -16.27 6.61 3.67
CA THR A 40 -17.02 7.24 2.57
C THR A 40 -17.88 6.26 1.77
N GLU A 41 -17.81 4.96 2.06
CA GLU A 41 -18.58 3.94 1.35
C GLU A 41 -20.07 4.09 1.62
N THR A 42 -20.86 4.03 0.55
CA THR A 42 -22.33 4.15 0.59
C THR A 42 -22.98 2.97 -0.12
N PHE A 43 -24.24 2.72 0.18
CA PHE A 43 -24.99 1.69 -0.56
C PHE A 43 -25.16 2.10 -2.04
N SER A 44 -25.28 1.10 -2.89
CA SER A 44 -25.48 1.28 -4.32
C SER A 44 -26.71 0.50 -4.78
N THR A 45 -27.45 1.06 -5.74
CA THR A 45 -28.54 0.38 -6.44
C THR A 45 -28.15 -0.09 -7.84
N ASN A 46 -26.91 0.20 -8.26
CA ASN A 46 -26.40 -0.23 -9.55
C ASN A 46 -25.96 -1.70 -9.48
N GLN A 47 -26.74 -2.58 -10.07
CA GLN A 47 -26.50 -4.03 -10.05
C GLN A 47 -25.13 -4.43 -10.60
N ALA A 48 -24.68 -3.84 -11.71
CA ALA A 48 -23.39 -4.15 -12.31
C ALA A 48 -22.23 -3.76 -11.40
N HIS A 49 -22.34 -2.60 -10.74
CA HIS A 49 -21.35 -2.13 -9.77
C HIS A 49 -21.29 -3.04 -8.55
N ILE A 50 -22.43 -3.40 -7.97
CA ILE A 50 -22.53 -4.30 -6.83
C ILE A 50 -21.90 -5.66 -7.19
N ARG A 51 -22.31 -6.25 -8.33
CA ARG A 51 -21.80 -7.55 -8.78
C ARG A 51 -20.28 -7.53 -8.95
N LYS A 52 -19.72 -6.49 -9.57
CA LYS A 52 -18.27 -6.35 -9.72
C LYS A 52 -17.54 -6.34 -8.39
N ARG A 53 -18.06 -5.61 -7.41
CA ARG A 53 -17.44 -5.52 -6.06
C ARG A 53 -17.51 -6.84 -5.31
N LEU A 54 -18.65 -7.51 -5.38
CA LEU A 54 -18.81 -8.85 -4.77
C LEU A 54 -17.84 -9.86 -5.38
N LEU A 55 -17.64 -9.85 -6.70
CA LEU A 55 -16.65 -10.71 -7.37
C LEU A 55 -15.23 -10.43 -6.91
N LEU A 56 -14.82 -9.16 -6.80
CA LEU A 56 -13.49 -8.79 -6.28
C LEU A 56 -13.29 -9.25 -4.84
N THR A 57 -14.32 -9.10 -4.00
CA THR A 57 -14.28 -9.53 -2.60
C THR A 57 -14.19 -11.05 -2.49
N ASP A 58 -14.96 -11.77 -3.31
CA ASP A 58 -14.95 -13.23 -3.30
C ASP A 58 -13.61 -13.80 -3.79
N GLU A 59 -13.05 -13.26 -4.88
CA GLU A 59 -11.72 -13.64 -5.34
C GLU A 59 -10.65 -13.38 -4.25
N MET A 60 -10.68 -12.23 -3.56
CA MET A 60 -9.74 -11.96 -2.47
C MET A 60 -9.94 -12.92 -1.30
N ARG A 61 -11.19 -13.24 -0.94
CA ARG A 61 -11.51 -14.21 0.10
C ARG A 61 -10.92 -15.59 -0.23
N LEU A 62 -11.07 -16.04 -1.49
CA LEU A 62 -10.50 -17.31 -1.96
C LEU A 62 -8.97 -17.30 -1.91
N ILE A 63 -8.32 -16.23 -2.35
CA ILE A 63 -6.87 -16.07 -2.23
C ILE A 63 -6.43 -16.20 -0.78
N MET A 64 -7.08 -15.48 0.15
CA MET A 64 -6.71 -15.53 1.57
C MET A 64 -6.97 -16.88 2.24
N MET A 65 -7.82 -17.73 1.67
CA MET A 65 -8.16 -19.06 2.22
C MET A 65 -7.33 -20.19 1.61
N PHE A 66 -6.91 -20.07 0.36
CA PHE A 66 -6.39 -21.21 -0.40
C PHE A 66 -5.04 -20.97 -1.06
N GLU A 67 -4.56 -19.72 -1.11
CA GLU A 67 -3.29 -19.40 -1.76
C GLU A 67 -2.23 -18.98 -0.74
N ASP A 68 -1.04 -19.53 -0.89
CA ASP A 68 0.13 -19.08 -0.18
C ASP A 68 0.88 -17.99 -0.96
N GLY A 69 1.55 -17.11 -0.24
CA GLY A 69 2.44 -16.13 -0.84
C GLY A 69 1.81 -14.81 -1.28
N PHE A 70 0.50 -14.61 -1.14
CA PHE A 70 -0.08 -13.28 -1.28
C PHE A 70 0.35 -12.40 -0.10
N PRO A 71 0.89 -11.18 -0.34
CA PRO A 71 1.36 -10.32 0.74
C PRO A 71 0.19 -9.85 1.61
N SER A 72 0.21 -10.22 2.88
CA SER A 72 -0.79 -9.83 3.88
C SER A 72 -0.49 -8.49 4.56
N GLY A 73 0.69 -7.89 4.30
CA GLY A 73 1.12 -6.63 4.91
C GLY A 73 2.09 -5.86 4.02
N GLY A 74 2.62 -4.75 4.55
CA GLY A 74 3.55 -3.87 3.82
C GLY A 74 2.85 -2.87 2.90
N PHE A 75 1.53 -2.77 2.94
CA PHE A 75 0.78 -1.72 2.29
C PHE A 75 0.90 -0.44 3.10
N ILE A 76 1.60 0.55 2.55
CA ILE A 76 1.92 1.81 3.22
C ILE A 76 1.41 2.96 2.35
N ASP A 77 0.76 3.93 2.98
CA ASP A 77 0.38 5.16 2.29
C ASP A 77 1.63 6.04 2.13
N CYS A 78 2.02 6.25 0.87
CA CYS A 78 3.21 7.03 0.52
C CYS A 78 2.86 8.43 -0.03
N ILE A 79 1.57 8.76 -0.18
CA ILE A 79 1.12 9.99 -0.84
C ILE A 79 1.62 11.22 -0.11
N ASP A 80 1.52 11.24 1.22
CA ASP A 80 1.82 12.43 2.02
C ASP A 80 3.27 12.90 1.92
N PHE A 81 4.22 11.96 1.82
CA PHE A 81 5.64 12.33 1.69
C PHE A 81 6.14 12.37 0.24
N LEU A 82 5.43 11.74 -0.72
CA LEU A 82 5.77 11.83 -2.14
C LEU A 82 5.22 13.10 -2.80
N LYS A 83 4.00 13.51 -2.44
CA LYS A 83 3.34 14.67 -3.05
C LYS A 83 4.13 15.99 -2.93
N PRO A 84 4.80 16.31 -1.81
CA PRO A 84 5.66 17.49 -1.72
C PRO A 84 6.85 17.46 -2.68
N LEU A 85 7.37 16.27 -3.05
CA LEU A 85 8.52 16.13 -3.94
C LEU A 85 8.20 16.57 -5.39
N GLU A 86 6.93 16.57 -5.79
CA GLU A 86 6.50 17.05 -7.12
C GLU A 86 6.73 18.56 -7.32
N ARG A 87 6.76 19.32 -6.24
CA ARG A 87 6.72 20.81 -6.28
C ARG A 87 7.96 21.49 -5.78
N SER A 88 8.90 20.77 -5.19
CA SER A 88 10.08 21.38 -4.56
C SER A 88 11.30 20.45 -4.69
N SER A 89 12.50 21.05 -4.63
CA SER A 89 13.77 20.32 -4.51
C SER A 89 13.96 19.71 -3.11
N SER A 90 12.89 19.28 -2.45
CA SER A 90 12.95 18.66 -1.14
C SER A 90 13.49 17.25 -1.24
N ALA A 91 14.23 16.83 -0.21
CA ALA A 91 14.75 15.47 -0.08
C ALA A 91 13.76 14.61 0.71
N ILE A 92 13.74 13.32 0.39
CA ILE A 92 13.01 12.32 1.20
C ILE A 92 13.84 12.00 2.45
N ASP A 93 13.21 11.96 3.62
CA ASP A 93 13.85 11.52 4.84
C ASP A 93 14.02 10.00 4.90
N LEU A 94 14.89 9.53 5.80
CA LEU A 94 15.23 8.11 5.92
C LEU A 94 14.02 7.23 6.25
N LEU A 95 13.12 7.69 7.12
CA LEU A 95 11.94 6.93 7.52
C LEU A 95 10.97 6.77 6.34
N SER A 96 10.76 7.85 5.60
CA SER A 96 9.93 7.86 4.39
C SER A 96 10.54 7.00 3.28
N LEU A 97 11.88 7.00 3.15
CA LEU A 97 12.58 6.14 2.20
C LEU A 97 12.41 4.65 2.53
N ARG A 98 12.48 4.27 3.81
CA ARG A 98 12.19 2.91 4.28
C ARG A 98 10.75 2.49 3.96
N LYS A 99 9.79 3.38 4.22
CA LYS A 99 8.37 3.15 3.88
C LYS A 99 8.17 2.93 2.39
N LEU A 100 8.80 3.77 1.56
CA LEU A 100 8.75 3.65 0.11
C LEU A 100 9.34 2.31 -0.36
N LYS A 101 10.50 1.91 0.17
CA LYS A 101 11.10 0.60 -0.11
C LYS A 101 10.12 -0.54 0.16
N THR A 102 9.54 -0.57 1.36
CA THR A 102 8.57 -1.61 1.76
C THR A 102 7.35 -1.64 0.84
N MET A 103 6.81 -0.47 0.49
CA MET A 103 5.65 -0.40 -0.41
C MET A 103 5.98 -0.90 -1.82
N LEU A 104 7.14 -0.51 -2.40
CA LEU A 104 7.57 -0.97 -3.72
C LEU A 104 7.79 -2.49 -3.74
N GLU A 105 8.41 -3.04 -2.70
CA GLU A 105 8.57 -4.49 -2.54
C GLU A 105 7.22 -5.21 -2.45
N THR A 106 6.26 -4.63 -1.73
CA THR A 106 4.90 -5.19 -1.61
C THR A 106 4.18 -5.17 -2.95
N LEU A 107 4.24 -4.07 -3.70
CA LEU A 107 3.66 -3.99 -5.04
C LEU A 107 4.25 -5.04 -5.98
N ARG A 108 5.58 -5.23 -5.95
CA ARG A 108 6.25 -6.28 -6.72
C ARG A 108 5.77 -7.68 -6.33
N LYS A 109 5.62 -7.96 -5.03
CA LYS A 109 5.08 -9.25 -4.55
C LYS A 109 3.65 -9.48 -5.05
N VAL A 110 2.79 -8.45 -5.03
CA VAL A 110 1.42 -8.52 -5.55
C VAL A 110 1.43 -8.84 -7.05
N THR A 111 2.23 -8.13 -7.86
CA THR A 111 2.30 -8.39 -9.31
C THR A 111 2.85 -9.78 -9.60
N SER A 112 3.95 -10.19 -8.96
CA SER A 112 4.53 -11.52 -9.13
C SER A 112 3.56 -12.64 -8.71
N PHE A 113 2.80 -12.44 -7.63
CA PHE A 113 1.77 -13.41 -7.23
C PHE A 113 0.76 -13.61 -8.36
N PHE A 114 0.18 -12.56 -8.91
CA PHE A 114 -0.81 -12.67 -9.99
C PHE A 114 -0.22 -13.14 -11.32
N GLU A 115 1.06 -12.90 -11.60
CA GLU A 115 1.76 -13.49 -12.74
C GLU A 115 1.85 -15.01 -12.63
N GLY A 116 2.06 -15.55 -11.42
CA GLY A 116 2.07 -16.97 -11.14
C GLY A 116 0.69 -17.66 -11.16
N ILE A 117 -0.39 -16.88 -11.06
CA ILE A 117 -1.77 -17.43 -11.05
C ILE A 117 -2.20 -17.79 -12.48
N LYS A 118 -2.74 -19.00 -12.63
CA LYS A 118 -3.29 -19.49 -13.91
C LYS A 118 -4.43 -18.58 -14.39
N ASP A 119 -4.50 -18.37 -15.69
CA ASP A 119 -5.55 -17.56 -16.30
C ASP A 119 -6.96 -18.12 -16.02
N GLY A 120 -7.87 -17.21 -15.71
CA GLY A 120 -9.26 -17.55 -15.38
C GLY A 120 -9.54 -17.89 -13.91
N VAL A 121 -8.51 -18.05 -13.06
CA VAL A 121 -8.72 -18.41 -11.63
C VAL A 121 -9.20 -17.21 -10.83
N TYR A 122 -8.54 -16.06 -10.92
CA TYR A 122 -8.92 -14.80 -10.27
C TYR A 122 -8.94 -13.66 -11.29
N PRO A 123 -9.86 -13.68 -12.28
CA PRO A 123 -9.76 -12.83 -13.46
C PRO A 123 -9.93 -11.34 -13.16
N ASN A 124 -10.71 -10.99 -12.14
CA ASN A 124 -10.99 -9.59 -11.81
C ASN A 124 -9.81 -8.96 -11.06
N LEU A 125 -9.24 -9.65 -10.07
CA LEU A 125 -8.06 -9.19 -9.34
C LEU A 125 -6.81 -9.24 -10.20
N LYS A 126 -6.62 -10.28 -11.03
CA LYS A 126 -5.51 -10.35 -11.99
C LYS A 126 -5.53 -9.17 -12.97
N ARG A 127 -6.70 -8.83 -13.52
CA ARG A 127 -6.87 -7.64 -14.37
C ARG A 127 -6.65 -6.32 -13.60
N MET A 128 -6.94 -6.28 -12.31
CA MET A 128 -6.67 -5.10 -11.49
C MET A 128 -5.17 -4.97 -11.21
N SER A 129 -4.49 -6.07 -10.90
CA SER A 129 -3.05 -6.09 -10.63
C SER A 129 -2.20 -5.75 -11.86
N SER A 130 -2.65 -6.09 -13.08
CA SER A 130 -1.94 -5.74 -14.31
C SER A 130 -1.82 -4.22 -14.57
N ARG A 131 -2.53 -3.41 -13.80
CA ARG A 131 -2.44 -1.94 -13.83
C ARG A 131 -1.42 -1.38 -12.85
N ILE A 132 -0.85 -2.22 -12.01
CA ILE A 132 0.21 -1.83 -11.07
C ILE A 132 1.50 -1.64 -11.85
N LEU A 133 2.11 -0.48 -11.71
CA LEU A 133 3.42 -0.20 -12.29
C LEU A 133 4.52 -0.61 -11.31
N ASN A 134 5.50 -1.32 -11.81
CA ASN A 134 6.73 -1.63 -11.08
C ASN A 134 7.82 -0.62 -11.43
N PHE A 135 8.64 -0.26 -10.44
CA PHE A 135 9.70 0.73 -10.59
C PHE A 135 11.07 0.11 -10.21
N PRO A 136 11.59 -0.82 -11.02
CA PRO A 136 12.81 -1.57 -10.68
C PRO A 136 14.04 -0.67 -10.54
N GLU A 137 14.11 0.42 -11.30
CA GLU A 137 15.22 1.37 -11.21
C GLU A 137 15.21 2.12 -9.87
N ILE A 138 14.05 2.59 -9.42
CA ILE A 138 13.89 3.23 -8.11
C ILE A 138 14.25 2.24 -7.00
N GLN A 139 13.75 1.01 -7.07
CA GLN A 139 14.11 -0.03 -6.10
C GLN A 139 15.62 -0.26 -6.04
N ARG A 140 16.29 -0.41 -7.20
CA ARG A 140 17.74 -0.62 -7.27
C ARG A 140 18.51 0.55 -6.63
N ARG A 141 18.09 1.79 -6.87
CA ARG A 141 18.70 2.98 -6.25
C ARG A 141 18.50 2.99 -4.74
N ILE A 142 17.30 2.66 -4.26
CA ILE A 142 17.02 2.56 -2.82
C ILE A 142 17.85 1.43 -2.19
N ASP A 143 17.97 0.29 -2.85
CA ASP A 143 18.77 -0.85 -2.40
C ASP A 143 20.29 -0.53 -2.41
N GLY A 144 20.72 0.42 -3.22
CA GLY A 144 22.08 0.98 -3.15
C GLY A 144 22.33 1.81 -1.90
N ILE A 145 21.28 2.46 -1.37
CA ILE A 145 21.36 3.34 -0.20
C ILE A 145 21.10 2.57 1.10
N LEU A 146 20.07 1.72 1.11
CA LEU A 146 19.60 1.00 2.31
C LEU A 146 20.03 -0.46 2.29
N ASP A 147 20.41 -0.95 3.47
CA ASP A 147 20.62 -2.38 3.70
C ASP A 147 19.28 -3.14 3.91
N ARG A 148 19.37 -4.43 4.24
CA ARG A 148 18.21 -5.30 4.52
C ARG A 148 17.43 -4.91 5.78
N TYR A 149 18.05 -4.16 6.69
CA TYR A 149 17.43 -3.68 7.93
C TYR A 149 16.83 -2.27 7.76
N GLY A 150 17.09 -1.65 6.61
CA GLY A 150 16.68 -0.29 6.31
C GLY A 150 17.66 0.79 6.82
N ASP A 151 18.85 0.40 7.24
CA ASP A 151 19.90 1.34 7.64
C ASP A 151 20.69 1.81 6.41
N VAL A 152 21.24 3.02 6.51
CA VAL A 152 22.04 3.60 5.44
C VAL A 152 23.37 2.86 5.35
N LYS A 153 23.65 2.26 4.21
CA LYS A 153 24.91 1.56 3.94
C LYS A 153 26.09 2.51 4.05
N ASP A 154 27.23 2.02 4.51
CA ASP A 154 28.49 2.76 4.50
C ASP A 154 28.87 3.19 3.07
N THR A 155 28.52 2.39 2.10
CA THR A 155 28.78 2.59 0.67
C THR A 155 27.69 3.36 -0.06
N ALA A 156 26.75 4.00 0.66
CA ALA A 156 25.65 4.77 0.04
C ALA A 156 26.16 6.00 -0.75
N SER A 157 27.31 6.56 -0.36
CA SER A 157 28.10 7.51 -1.16
C SER A 157 29.57 7.39 -0.80
N ASP A 158 30.45 7.81 -1.73
CA ASP A 158 31.90 7.81 -1.50
C ASP A 158 32.30 8.74 -0.35
N GLU A 159 31.60 9.85 -0.21
CA GLU A 159 31.82 10.80 0.87
C GLU A 159 31.46 10.19 2.23
N LEU A 160 30.31 9.55 2.36
CA LEU A 160 29.88 8.87 3.58
C LEU A 160 30.84 7.75 3.96
N TYR A 161 31.30 6.97 2.98
CA TYR A 161 32.29 5.92 3.19
C TYR A 161 33.58 6.47 3.77
N SER A 162 34.13 7.55 3.18
CA SER A 162 35.37 8.21 3.62
C SER A 162 35.24 8.76 5.04
N ILE A 163 34.11 9.41 5.36
CA ILE A 163 33.84 9.96 6.70
C ILE A 163 33.78 8.83 7.75
N ARG A 164 33.01 7.78 7.48
CA ARG A 164 32.86 6.65 8.42
C ARG A 164 34.15 5.88 8.61
N LYS A 165 34.95 5.74 7.56
CA LYS A 165 36.32 5.16 7.67
C LYS A 165 37.19 5.99 8.57
N SER A 166 37.27 7.30 8.37
CA SER A 166 38.08 8.22 9.18
C SER A 166 37.63 8.24 10.66
N LEU A 167 36.33 8.12 10.93
CA LEU A 167 35.79 8.02 12.28
C LEU A 167 36.30 6.75 12.99
N ARG A 168 36.17 5.59 12.33
CA ARG A 168 36.65 4.30 12.91
C ARG A 168 38.15 4.30 13.19
N GLU A 169 38.93 4.91 12.30
CA GLU A 169 40.37 5.03 12.49
C GLU A 169 40.73 5.89 13.73
N LYS A 170 39.90 6.92 14.02
CA LYS A 170 40.10 7.78 15.22
C LYS A 170 39.56 7.17 16.51
N GLU A 171 38.51 6.35 16.44
CA GLU A 171 37.92 5.67 17.60
C GLU A 171 38.74 4.42 18.03
N GLY A 172 39.52 3.85 17.11
CA GLY A 172 40.36 2.70 17.35
C GLY A 172 41.79 3.04 17.85
N THR A 173 42.05 4.33 18.05
CA THR A 173 43.33 4.83 18.63
C THR A 173 43.13 5.31 20.04
#